data_152bfb0d291880c0e473a95775ab9428
#
_entry.id   152bfb0d291880c0e473a95775ab9428
#
_cell.length_a   1.000
_cell.length_b   1.000
_cell.length_c   1.000
_cell.angle_alpha   90.00
_cell.angle_beta   90.00
_cell.angle_gamma   90.00
#
_symmetry.space_group_name_H-M   'P 1'
#
loop_
_entity.id
_entity.type
_entity.pdbx_description
1 polymer ?
#
loop_
_entity_poly.entity_id
_entity_poly.type
_entity_poly.pdbx_seq_one_letter_code
_entity_poly.pdbx_strand_id
1 'polypeptide(L)'
;LMWRVAQREAKTLFLILFDVDYFKQFNDMYGHQAGDDALAAVAKCIGDNIRRPLDHAARYGGEEFIVVLPDTTPEGAASVAEIIRSAISDLGIEHSGSEFGHVTASIGAATWTPEEDSEVSAVIRVADEALYAAKATGRNKVELSPVHTS
;
A
#
# COMPACT_ATOMS: atom_id res chain seq x y z
N LEU A 1 -7.75 11.23 10.86
CA LEU A 1 -8.72 10.68 11.80
C LEU A 1 -8.21 9.42 12.48
N MET A 2 -7.77 8.45 11.71
CA MET A 2 -7.19 7.22 12.24
C MET A 2 -5.93 7.47 13.04
N TRP A 3 -5.12 8.40 12.59
CA TRP A 3 -3.92 8.81 13.29
C TRP A 3 -4.23 9.32 14.70
N ARG A 4 -5.25 10.16 14.81
CA ARG A 4 -5.63 10.73 16.12
C ARG A 4 -6.14 9.68 17.08
N VAL A 5 -6.88 8.68 16.59
CA VAL A 5 -7.36 7.60 17.44
C VAL A 5 -6.18 6.80 17.97
N ALA A 6 -5.24 6.40 17.09
CA ALA A 6 -4.06 5.64 17.50
C ALA A 6 -3.20 6.44 18.46
N GLN A 7 -2.99 7.73 18.21
CA GLN A 7 -2.18 8.59 19.05
C GLN A 7 -2.78 8.73 20.45
N ARG A 8 -4.10 8.96 20.52
CA ARG A 8 -4.79 9.13 21.80
C ARG A 8 -4.75 7.86 22.63
N GLU A 9 -4.86 6.70 21.99
CA GLU A 9 -4.90 5.41 22.68
C GLU A 9 -3.53 4.76 22.81
N ALA A 10 -2.47 5.40 22.28
CA ALA A 10 -1.10 4.90 22.30
C ALA A 10 -0.97 3.51 21.68
N LYS A 11 -1.78 3.20 20.66
CA LYS A 11 -1.75 1.91 19.97
C LYS A 11 -0.87 1.97 18.74
N THR A 12 -0.31 0.81 18.37
CA THR A 12 0.50 0.68 17.19
C THR A 12 -0.35 0.89 15.93
N LEU A 13 0.16 1.71 15.03
CA LEU A 13 -0.44 2.02 13.75
C LEU A 13 0.42 1.43 12.64
N PHE A 14 -0.20 0.81 11.64
CA PHE A 14 0.48 0.45 10.41
C PHE A 14 -0.03 1.28 9.26
N LEU A 15 0.90 1.77 8.46
CA LEU A 15 0.59 2.50 7.26
C LEU A 15 1.20 1.74 6.09
N ILE A 16 0.37 1.40 5.11
CA ILE A 16 0.76 0.59 3.96
C ILE A 16 0.57 1.43 2.71
N LEU A 17 1.63 1.61 1.94
CA LEU A 17 1.59 2.31 0.66
C LEU A 17 1.71 1.31 -0.48
N PHE A 18 0.84 1.46 -1.48
CA PHE A 18 0.82 0.63 -2.67
C PHE A 18 1.09 1.51 -3.88
N ASP A 19 1.89 1.01 -4.81
CA ASP A 19 2.13 1.67 -6.08
C ASP A 19 2.00 0.64 -7.19
N VAL A 20 1.16 0.94 -8.18
CA VAL A 20 0.96 0.04 -9.32
C VAL A 20 2.21 0.04 -10.18
N ASP A 21 2.81 -1.14 -10.36
CA ASP A 21 4.06 -1.29 -11.09
C ASP A 21 3.90 -0.94 -12.57
N TYR A 22 4.84 -0.16 -13.11
CA TYR A 22 4.90 0.20 -14.53
C TYR A 22 3.61 0.85 -15.02
N PHE A 23 2.96 1.66 -14.18
CA PHE A 23 1.66 2.23 -14.53
C PHE A 23 1.76 3.25 -15.66
N LYS A 24 2.85 4.04 -15.69
CA LYS A 24 3.04 4.97 -16.81
C LYS A 24 3.10 4.22 -18.13
N GLN A 25 3.85 3.13 -18.17
CA GLN A 25 3.96 2.29 -19.35
C GLN A 25 2.61 1.67 -19.71
N PHE A 26 1.82 1.29 -18.72
CA PHE A 26 0.45 0.80 -18.95
C PHE A 26 -0.39 1.85 -19.68
N ASN A 27 -0.40 3.07 -19.18
CA ASN A 27 -1.14 4.17 -19.83
C ASN A 27 -0.63 4.43 -21.25
N ASP A 28 0.67 4.40 -21.44
CA ASP A 28 1.26 4.64 -22.76
C ASP A 28 0.85 3.55 -23.77
N MET A 29 0.69 2.31 -23.31
CA MET A 29 0.34 1.18 -24.18
C MET A 29 -1.16 1.01 -24.39
N TYR A 30 -1.96 1.17 -23.34
CA TYR A 30 -3.39 0.83 -23.37
C TYR A 30 -4.31 2.04 -23.31
N GLY A 31 -3.76 3.23 -23.05
CA GLY A 31 -4.52 4.47 -22.97
C GLY A 31 -5.01 4.79 -21.56
N HIS A 32 -5.34 6.06 -21.34
CA HIS A 32 -5.73 6.55 -20.02
C HIS A 32 -7.03 5.93 -19.51
N GLN A 33 -7.97 5.63 -20.42
CA GLN A 33 -9.23 5.01 -20.00
C GLN A 33 -8.96 3.60 -19.41
N ALA A 34 -8.13 2.81 -20.09
CA ALA A 34 -7.76 1.49 -19.58
C ALA A 34 -6.98 1.62 -18.26
N GLY A 35 -6.15 2.67 -18.14
CA GLY A 35 -5.44 2.96 -16.89
C GLY A 35 -6.39 3.26 -15.76
N ASP A 36 -7.40 4.10 -16.00
CA ASP A 36 -8.41 4.41 -14.99
C ASP A 36 -9.20 3.16 -14.58
N ASP A 37 -9.53 2.32 -15.54
CA ASP A 37 -10.24 1.06 -15.26
C ASP A 37 -9.38 0.12 -14.41
N ALA A 38 -8.08 0.05 -14.72
CA ALA A 38 -7.15 -0.78 -13.94
C ALA A 38 -7.03 -0.25 -12.51
N LEU A 39 -6.91 1.07 -12.33
CA LEU A 39 -6.84 1.65 -10.99
C LEU A 39 -8.12 1.43 -10.20
N ALA A 40 -9.28 1.50 -10.86
CA ALA A 40 -10.56 1.22 -10.22
C ALA A 40 -10.63 -0.23 -9.75
N ALA A 41 -10.14 -1.17 -10.56
CA ALA A 41 -10.10 -2.58 -10.19
C ALA A 41 -9.14 -2.82 -9.01
N VAL A 42 -8.00 -2.16 -9.00
CA VAL A 42 -7.04 -2.24 -7.88
C VAL A 42 -7.66 -1.68 -6.61
N ALA A 43 -8.32 -0.52 -6.69
CA ALA A 43 -8.98 0.10 -5.55
C ALA A 43 -10.05 -0.84 -4.96
N LYS A 44 -10.86 -1.45 -5.80
CA LYS A 44 -11.87 -2.41 -5.36
C LYS A 44 -11.22 -3.62 -4.70
N CYS A 45 -10.16 -4.13 -5.29
CA CYS A 45 -9.42 -5.27 -4.74
C CYS A 45 -8.88 -4.96 -3.33
N ILE A 46 -8.30 -3.78 -3.15
CA ILE A 46 -7.81 -3.35 -1.84
C ILE A 46 -8.98 -3.29 -0.85
N GLY A 47 -10.06 -2.62 -1.24
CA GLY A 47 -11.23 -2.47 -0.37
C GLY A 47 -11.86 -3.79 0.02
N ASP A 48 -11.92 -4.74 -0.90
CA ASP A 48 -12.51 -6.06 -0.66
C ASP A 48 -11.69 -6.89 0.35
N ASN A 49 -10.42 -6.55 0.55
CA ASN A 49 -9.53 -7.28 1.44
C ASN A 49 -9.29 -6.59 2.78
N ILE A 50 -9.99 -5.50 3.05
CA ILE A 50 -9.95 -4.81 4.33
C ILE A 50 -11.22 -5.14 5.08
N ARG A 51 -11.09 -5.81 6.22
CA ARG A 51 -12.24 -6.42 6.88
C ARG A 51 -12.52 -5.90 8.28
N ARG A 52 -11.62 -5.12 8.87
CA ARG A 52 -11.83 -4.60 10.22
C ARG A 52 -12.53 -3.23 10.16
N PRO A 53 -13.45 -2.94 11.11
CA PRO A 53 -14.23 -1.70 11.05
C PRO A 53 -13.40 -0.41 11.06
N LEU A 54 -12.20 -0.44 11.65
CA LEU A 54 -11.36 0.74 11.74
C LEU A 54 -10.31 0.84 10.63
N ASP A 55 -10.26 -0.14 9.73
CA ASP A 55 -9.31 -0.09 8.61
C ASP A 55 -9.77 0.94 7.59
N HIS A 56 -8.80 1.62 7.01
CA HIS A 56 -9.05 2.66 6.02
C HIS A 56 -8.23 2.41 4.76
N ALA A 57 -8.85 2.61 3.61
CA ALA A 57 -8.17 2.61 2.32
C ALA A 57 -8.56 3.86 1.55
N ALA A 58 -7.60 4.46 0.87
CA ALA A 58 -7.81 5.64 0.05
C ALA A 58 -6.80 5.68 -1.08
N ARG A 59 -7.19 6.33 -2.18
CA ARG A 59 -6.25 6.61 -3.25
C ARG A 59 -5.35 7.76 -2.79
N TYR A 60 -4.04 7.59 -2.95
CA TYR A 60 -3.05 8.54 -2.47
C TYR A 60 -2.20 9.03 -3.64
N GLY A 61 -2.76 9.88 -4.50
CA GLY A 61 -2.08 10.33 -5.71
C GLY A 61 -2.31 9.37 -6.87
N GLY A 62 -1.77 9.65 -8.03
CA GLY A 62 -2.02 8.99 -9.30
C GLY A 62 -2.29 7.49 -9.24
N GLU A 63 -1.21 6.69 -9.18
CA GLU A 63 -1.28 5.23 -9.13
C GLU A 63 -0.99 4.69 -7.72
N GLU A 64 -1.05 5.53 -6.71
CA GLU A 64 -0.71 5.17 -5.34
C GLU A 64 -1.95 5.04 -4.46
N PHE A 65 -1.90 4.08 -3.54
CA PHE A 65 -2.96 3.84 -2.56
C PHE A 65 -2.36 3.75 -1.17
N ILE A 66 -3.15 4.13 -0.18
CA ILE A 66 -2.74 4.07 1.22
C ILE A 66 -3.78 3.28 2.02
N VAL A 67 -3.29 2.40 2.88
CA VAL A 67 -4.13 1.67 3.83
C VAL A 67 -3.58 1.92 5.23
N VAL A 68 -4.46 2.25 6.16
CA VAL A 68 -4.11 2.45 7.56
C VAL A 68 -4.76 1.34 8.38
N LEU A 69 -3.93 0.60 9.12
CA LEU A 69 -4.38 -0.49 9.98
C LEU A 69 -4.05 -0.12 11.43
N PRO A 70 -5.02 0.37 12.21
CA PRO A 70 -4.76 0.65 13.61
C PRO A 70 -4.74 -0.65 14.42
N ASP A 71 -3.95 -0.65 15.50
CA ASP A 71 -3.90 -1.75 16.47
C ASP A 71 -3.58 -3.10 15.80
N THR A 72 -2.52 -3.11 14.97
CA THR A 72 -2.13 -4.28 14.18
C THR A 72 -0.67 -4.65 14.49
N THR A 73 -0.38 -5.95 14.51
CA THR A 73 1.00 -6.43 14.68
C THR A 73 1.77 -6.37 13.36
N PRO A 74 3.11 -6.39 13.39
CA PRO A 74 3.90 -6.47 12.16
C PRO A 74 3.51 -7.67 11.30
N GLU A 75 3.29 -8.82 11.92
CA GLU A 75 2.89 -10.04 11.21
C GLU A 75 1.52 -9.88 10.58
N GLY A 76 0.59 -9.24 11.28
CA GLY A 76 -0.74 -8.98 10.74
C GLY A 76 -0.72 -8.02 9.56
N ALA A 77 0.08 -6.96 9.65
CA ALA A 77 0.21 -6.00 8.55
C ALA A 77 0.86 -6.64 7.33
N ALA A 78 1.91 -7.44 7.55
CA ALA A 78 2.58 -8.16 6.47
C ALA A 78 1.62 -9.13 5.77
N SER A 79 0.80 -9.81 6.55
CA SER A 79 -0.20 -10.74 6.01
C SER A 79 -1.23 -10.01 5.16
N VAL A 80 -1.77 -8.90 5.66
CA VAL A 80 -2.74 -8.09 4.90
C VAL A 80 -2.12 -7.59 3.60
N ALA A 81 -0.91 -7.04 3.69
CA ALA A 81 -0.22 -6.50 2.51
C ALA A 81 0.03 -7.60 1.47
N GLU A 82 0.47 -8.78 1.89
CA GLU A 82 0.75 -9.87 0.96
C GLU A 82 -0.54 -10.43 0.33
N ILE A 83 -1.61 -10.54 1.11
CA ILE A 83 -2.92 -10.96 0.59
C ILE A 83 -3.38 -10.00 -0.51
N ILE A 84 -3.26 -8.69 -0.26
CA ILE A 84 -3.67 -7.69 -1.24
C ILE A 84 -2.76 -7.72 -2.46
N ARG A 85 -1.44 -7.85 -2.28
CA ARG A 85 -0.50 -7.93 -3.40
C ARG A 85 -0.87 -9.12 -4.31
N SER A 86 -1.09 -10.27 -3.71
CA SER A 86 -1.46 -11.48 -4.44
C SER A 86 -2.80 -11.33 -5.16
N ALA A 87 -3.78 -10.71 -4.49
CA ALA A 87 -5.10 -10.48 -5.07
C ALA A 87 -5.03 -9.53 -6.27
N ILE A 88 -4.20 -8.49 -6.20
CA ILE A 88 -3.99 -7.58 -7.34
C ILE A 88 -3.40 -8.35 -8.52
N SER A 89 -2.37 -9.14 -8.27
CA SER A 89 -1.75 -9.97 -9.31
C SER A 89 -2.76 -10.94 -9.93
N ASP A 90 -3.62 -11.51 -9.09
CA ASP A 90 -4.62 -12.49 -9.52
C ASP A 90 -5.76 -11.87 -10.32
N LEU A 91 -5.90 -10.55 -10.37
CA LEU A 91 -6.87 -9.90 -11.24
C LEU A 91 -6.60 -10.24 -12.71
N GLY A 92 -5.35 -10.56 -13.05
CA GLY A 92 -4.99 -10.97 -14.40
C GLY A 92 -5.14 -9.88 -15.45
N ILE A 93 -5.04 -8.62 -15.05
CA ILE A 93 -5.11 -7.51 -16.00
C ILE A 93 -3.84 -7.52 -16.84
N GLU A 94 -3.98 -7.76 -18.15
CA GLU A 94 -2.83 -7.86 -19.04
C GLU A 94 -1.99 -6.59 -19.03
N HIS A 95 -0.68 -6.75 -18.96
CA HIS A 95 0.27 -5.65 -19.05
C HIS A 95 1.54 -6.12 -19.74
N SER A 96 1.56 -6.02 -21.06
CA SER A 96 2.70 -6.52 -21.85
C SER A 96 3.95 -5.67 -21.68
N GLY A 97 3.84 -4.47 -21.13
CA GLY A 97 4.98 -3.63 -20.80
C GLY A 97 5.65 -3.96 -19.47
N SER A 98 5.12 -4.92 -18.74
CA SER A 98 5.67 -5.37 -17.46
C SER A 98 6.35 -6.72 -17.63
N GLU A 99 7.46 -6.92 -16.93
CA GLU A 99 8.13 -8.22 -16.91
C GLU A 99 7.26 -9.31 -16.30
N PHE A 100 6.22 -8.94 -15.52
CA PHE A 100 5.30 -9.88 -14.90
C PHE A 100 4.14 -10.28 -15.83
N GLY A 101 3.97 -9.56 -16.96
CA GLY A 101 2.92 -9.86 -17.93
C GLY A 101 1.54 -9.39 -17.54
N HIS A 102 1.34 -8.93 -16.32
CA HIS A 102 0.05 -8.45 -15.82
C HIS A 102 0.29 -7.36 -14.78
N VAL A 103 -0.78 -6.68 -14.38
CA VAL A 103 -0.72 -5.61 -13.39
C VAL A 103 -0.34 -6.19 -12.03
N THR A 104 0.66 -5.59 -11.40
CA THR A 104 1.13 -5.94 -10.06
C THR A 104 1.34 -4.66 -9.26
N ALA A 105 1.60 -4.80 -7.96
CA ALA A 105 1.89 -3.65 -7.11
C ALA A 105 3.12 -3.91 -6.25
N SER A 106 3.89 -2.86 -6.04
CA SER A 106 4.94 -2.82 -5.02
C SER A 106 4.37 -2.18 -3.78
N ILE A 107 4.75 -2.67 -2.62
CA ILE A 107 4.10 -2.30 -1.36
C ILE A 107 5.17 -2.03 -0.31
N GLY A 108 5.04 -0.88 0.36
CA GLY A 108 5.87 -0.54 1.51
C GLY A 108 5.01 -0.34 2.73
N ALA A 109 5.41 -0.90 3.86
CA ALA A 109 4.66 -0.79 5.09
C ALA A 109 5.55 -0.32 6.23
N ALA A 110 5.02 0.54 7.09
CA ALA A 110 5.74 1.06 8.24
C ALA A 110 4.89 0.91 9.49
N THR A 111 5.55 0.47 10.55
CA THR A 111 4.95 0.40 11.89
C THR A 111 5.28 1.69 12.62
N TRP A 112 4.31 2.22 13.32
CA TRP A 112 4.50 3.41 14.12
C TRP A 112 3.67 3.33 15.40
N THR A 113 4.32 3.54 16.52
CA THR A 113 3.63 3.72 17.79
C THR A 113 3.56 5.22 18.05
N PRO A 114 2.40 5.85 17.91
CA PRO A 114 2.30 7.30 18.02
C PRO A 114 2.70 7.80 19.39
N GLU A 115 3.48 8.85 19.41
CA GLU A 115 3.77 9.63 20.61
C GLU A 115 3.16 11.01 20.47
N GLU A 116 3.12 11.75 21.58
CA GLU A 116 2.43 13.02 21.62
C GLU A 116 2.88 13.98 20.54
N ASP A 117 4.16 13.99 20.21
CA ASP A 117 4.73 14.91 19.22
C ASP A 117 4.96 14.28 17.87
N SER A 118 4.47 13.05 17.64
CA SER A 118 4.65 12.35 16.37
C SER A 118 3.75 12.93 15.29
N GLU A 119 4.28 12.99 14.07
CA GLU A 119 3.52 13.47 12.92
C GLU A 119 3.28 12.35 11.92
N VAL A 120 2.11 12.37 11.30
CA VAL A 120 1.75 11.35 10.31
C VAL A 120 2.67 11.41 9.10
N SER A 121 3.19 12.60 8.75
CA SER A 121 4.13 12.73 7.63
C SER A 121 5.41 11.93 7.85
N ALA A 122 5.85 11.77 9.09
CA ALA A 122 7.03 10.96 9.39
C ALA A 122 6.76 9.47 9.10
N VAL A 123 5.57 8.98 9.42
CA VAL A 123 5.18 7.60 9.14
C VAL A 123 5.08 7.36 7.64
N ILE A 124 4.47 8.29 6.91
CA ILE A 124 4.35 8.21 5.46
C ILE A 124 5.74 8.13 4.82
N ARG A 125 6.68 8.96 5.29
CA ARG A 125 8.04 8.94 4.75
C ARG A 125 8.71 7.58 4.96
N VAL A 126 8.54 6.98 6.13
CA VAL A 126 9.12 5.66 6.42
C VAL A 126 8.50 4.57 5.53
N ALA A 127 7.18 4.61 5.34
CA ALA A 127 6.51 3.68 4.45
C ALA A 127 6.95 3.89 3.00
N ASP A 128 7.17 5.13 2.59
CA ASP A 128 7.63 5.45 1.25
C ASP A 128 9.05 4.93 0.99
N GLU A 129 9.92 4.98 2.01
CA GLU A 129 11.25 4.38 1.92
C GLU A 129 11.17 2.86 1.72
N ALA A 130 10.26 2.21 2.42
CA ALA A 130 10.03 0.77 2.25
C ALA A 130 9.48 0.46 0.85
N LEU A 131 8.57 1.29 0.35
CA LEU A 131 8.04 1.15 -1.00
C LEU A 131 9.15 1.31 -2.04
N TYR A 132 10.02 2.28 -1.85
CA TYR A 132 11.19 2.45 -2.73
C TYR A 132 12.05 1.19 -2.74
N ALA A 133 12.28 0.59 -1.57
CA ALA A 133 13.05 -0.66 -1.47
C ALA A 133 12.36 -1.79 -2.23
N ALA A 134 11.04 -1.89 -2.18
CA ALA A 134 10.30 -2.89 -2.93
C ALA A 134 10.50 -2.71 -4.43
N LYS A 135 10.45 -1.47 -4.90
CA LYS A 135 10.69 -1.18 -6.33
C LYS A 135 12.12 -1.46 -6.75
N ALA A 136 13.08 -1.13 -5.88
CA ALA A 136 14.51 -1.30 -6.19
C ALA A 136 14.93 -2.77 -6.17
N THR A 137 14.20 -3.63 -5.49
CA THR A 137 14.57 -5.05 -5.32
C THR A 137 13.71 -6.00 -6.15
N GLY A 138 13.02 -5.48 -7.16
CA GLY A 138 12.36 -6.33 -8.15
C GLY A 138 10.88 -6.08 -8.39
N ARG A 139 10.24 -5.20 -7.61
CA ARG A 139 8.81 -4.91 -7.72
C ARG A 139 7.94 -6.14 -7.38
N ASN A 140 6.63 -5.99 -7.44
CA ASN A 140 5.66 -7.05 -7.14
C ASN A 140 6.01 -7.75 -5.81
N LYS A 141 6.16 -6.97 -4.76
CA LYS A 141 6.54 -7.48 -3.44
C LYS A 141 6.18 -6.51 -2.34
N VAL A 142 6.21 -7.01 -1.11
CA VAL A 142 6.03 -6.23 0.11
C VAL A 142 7.39 -6.07 0.79
N GLU A 143 7.71 -4.84 1.17
CA GLU A 143 8.84 -4.54 2.03
C GLU A 143 8.35 -3.86 3.29
N LEU A 144 8.84 -4.32 4.44
CA LEU A 144 8.49 -3.74 5.72
C LEU A 144 9.64 -2.89 6.23
N SER A 145 9.31 -1.72 6.72
CA SER A 145 10.29 -0.91 7.42
C SER A 145 10.51 -1.46 8.82
N PRO A 146 11.70 -1.28 9.41
CA PRO A 146 11.91 -1.60 10.82
C PRO A 146 10.93 -0.83 11.69
N VAL A 147 10.60 -1.40 12.86
CA VAL A 147 9.72 -0.75 13.83
C VAL A 147 10.36 0.55 14.29
N HIS A 148 9.59 1.65 14.22
CA HIS A 148 10.01 2.93 14.74
C HIS A 148 9.30 3.21 16.05
N THR A 149 10.09 3.28 17.10
CA THR A 149 9.65 3.82 18.39
C THR A 149 10.44 5.10 18.57
N SER A 150 9.78 6.20 18.46
CA SER A 150 10.45 7.49 18.58
C SER A 150 10.95 7.76 19.98
#